data_7e86787a960e37728dd4afe4d42c914d
#
_entry.id   7e86787a960e37728dd4afe4d42c914d
#
_cell.length_a   1.000
_cell.length_b   1.000
_cell.length_c   1.000
_cell.angle_alpha   90.00
_cell.angle_beta   90.00
_cell.angle_gamma   90.00
#
_symmetry.space_group_name_H-M   'P 1'
#
loop_
_entity.id
_entity.type
_entity.pdbx_description
1 polymer ?
#
loop_
_entity_poly.entity_id
_entity_poly.type
_entity_poly.pdbx_seq_one_letter_code
_entity_poly.pdbx_strand_id
1 'polypeptide(L)'
;MEDKTQINIDRLIDLGSFEVTGAEKRQFEGELADFLEYARVINGAPLHLPPASHAVDKEQLLRADEAAPWKEREALIGNAPALQGTSYLVPPLAGSSGTGKEQEPRTVKPGSGDYEAVIGLEVHAQLNTSTKLFCPCPTSFGSDPNSNTCPVCSGQPGALPVLNREAVSMAIKAGLAMGCTINERSLFARKNYFYPDLPKGYQISQFEEPICSGGFVEIELDKTKRKIRLNRIHMEEDAGKLVHVGAPGIWGSKASAVDYNRSSVPLIEIVSEPDISNPAEAREFMVMLRAILVTLGICNGNMEEGNLRCDANVSLRERGDTELGVKVEIKNMNSLKAIERALAYEITRLEQMKRAGTPIEQETRLWDDSSQKTALMRSKEESHDYRYFPDPDLLPLHVTGEWIESVRAALPPMPLERKNRYEREFSFNESEARLFMVNPGYAAFFEKCLEHYGNARNLANWLFSELLSHEDDFDRLHVTPEDFAKFLMKIDSGEISGRQGKDILRRAFADKVALHEILGREDHAQITDRASIEKAVDTVIAAHPGQVAEYRSGKTRVLGYLVGAVMKATGGKANPGLVNEVLTEKLKG
;
A
#
# COMPACT_ATOMS: atom_id res chain seq x y z
N MET A 1 -1.75 -16.09 61.73
CA MET A 1 -1.83 -15.87 60.26
C MET A 1 -0.53 -16.39 59.69
N GLU A 2 -0.58 -17.58 59.11
CA GLU A 2 0.57 -18.24 58.48
C GLU A 2 1.11 -17.34 57.37
N ASP A 3 2.43 -17.19 57.35
CA ASP A 3 3.19 -16.40 56.37
C ASP A 3 3.02 -17.08 54.97
N LYS A 4 2.10 -16.56 54.14
CA LYS A 4 1.81 -17.06 52.81
C LYS A 4 2.83 -16.65 51.73
N THR A 5 4.02 -16.21 52.14
CA THR A 5 5.05 -15.65 51.26
C THR A 5 6.16 -16.64 50.89
N GLN A 6 6.02 -17.91 51.17
CA GLN A 6 6.99 -18.91 50.71
C GLN A 6 6.66 -19.31 49.25
N ILE A 7 7.36 -18.75 48.30
CA ILE A 7 7.24 -19.12 46.90
C ILE A 7 7.83 -20.53 46.73
N ASN A 8 7.02 -21.45 46.19
CA ASN A 8 7.50 -22.78 45.87
C ASN A 8 8.14 -22.76 44.47
N ILE A 9 9.48 -22.74 44.44
CA ILE A 9 10.27 -22.68 43.19
C ILE A 9 10.03 -23.91 42.31
N ASP A 10 9.79 -25.09 42.90
CA ASP A 10 9.50 -26.30 42.11
C ASP A 10 8.20 -26.15 41.33
N ARG A 11 7.20 -25.54 41.92
CA ARG A 11 5.93 -25.25 41.24
C ARG A 11 6.11 -24.21 40.10
N LEU A 12 6.99 -23.25 40.25
CA LEU A 12 7.28 -22.29 39.19
C LEU A 12 8.06 -22.91 38.03
N ILE A 13 9.01 -23.79 38.34
CA ILE A 13 9.76 -24.58 37.35
C ILE A 13 8.79 -25.49 36.58
N ASP A 14 7.90 -26.20 37.27
CA ASP A 14 6.89 -27.04 36.64
C ASP A 14 5.91 -26.25 35.77
N LEU A 15 5.41 -25.10 36.25
CA LEU A 15 4.52 -24.22 35.48
C LEU A 15 5.20 -23.63 34.23
N GLY A 16 6.50 -23.32 34.31
CA GLY A 16 7.27 -22.81 33.20
C GLY A 16 7.80 -23.89 32.27
N SER A 17 7.64 -25.18 32.63
CA SER A 17 8.22 -26.33 31.91
C SER A 17 9.73 -26.19 31.69
N PHE A 18 10.47 -25.67 32.69
CA PHE A 18 11.91 -25.53 32.63
C PHE A 18 12.63 -26.78 33.15
N GLU A 19 13.66 -27.22 32.44
CA GLU A 19 14.66 -28.17 32.98
C GLU A 19 15.79 -27.38 33.60
N VAL A 20 15.95 -27.45 34.93
CA VAL A 20 17.01 -26.73 35.66
C VAL A 20 17.84 -27.69 36.49
N THR A 21 19.13 -27.42 36.59
CA THR A 21 20.04 -28.18 37.47
C THR A 21 19.86 -27.79 38.93
N GLY A 22 20.31 -28.65 39.85
CA GLY A 22 20.25 -28.32 41.27
C GLY A 22 21.09 -27.09 41.68
N ALA A 23 22.07 -26.68 40.87
CA ALA A 23 22.83 -25.45 41.10
C ALA A 23 22.04 -24.21 40.66
N GLU A 24 21.43 -24.25 39.48
CA GLU A 24 20.55 -23.17 38.96
C GLU A 24 19.32 -22.98 39.85
N LYS A 25 18.73 -24.05 40.34
CA LYS A 25 17.61 -23.95 41.27
C LYS A 25 17.97 -23.13 42.52
N ARG A 26 19.15 -23.40 43.14
CA ARG A 26 19.61 -22.64 44.31
C ARG A 26 19.91 -21.16 43.98
N GLN A 27 20.39 -20.90 42.78
CA GLN A 27 20.59 -19.53 42.29
C GLN A 27 19.26 -18.80 42.19
N PHE A 28 18.28 -19.40 41.52
CA PHE A 28 16.93 -18.82 41.37
C PHE A 28 16.22 -18.62 42.71
N GLU A 29 16.41 -19.52 43.68
CA GLU A 29 15.88 -19.32 45.05
C GLU A 29 16.43 -18.04 45.70
N GLY A 30 17.72 -17.76 45.50
CA GLY A 30 18.36 -16.53 46.01
C GLY A 30 17.85 -15.29 45.28
N GLU A 31 17.87 -15.29 43.95
CA GLU A 31 17.41 -14.16 43.13
C GLU A 31 15.94 -13.84 43.36
N LEU A 32 15.09 -14.87 43.57
CA LEU A 32 13.68 -14.69 43.86
C LEU A 32 13.43 -14.10 45.24
N ALA A 33 14.26 -14.46 46.22
CA ALA A 33 14.20 -13.86 47.56
C ALA A 33 14.54 -12.37 47.53
N ASP A 34 15.60 -12.00 46.77
CA ASP A 34 15.99 -10.60 46.56
C ASP A 34 14.89 -9.82 45.81
N PHE A 35 14.28 -10.41 44.81
CA PHE A 35 13.16 -9.80 44.09
C PHE A 35 11.93 -9.55 44.98
N LEU A 36 11.61 -10.50 45.86
CA LEU A 36 10.50 -10.33 46.81
C LEU A 36 10.76 -9.22 47.83
N GLU A 37 12.01 -9.07 48.29
CA GLU A 37 12.39 -7.97 49.18
C GLU A 37 12.25 -6.62 48.46
N TYR A 38 12.67 -6.55 47.19
CA TYR A 38 12.45 -5.39 46.33
C TYR A 38 10.96 -5.08 46.11
N ALA A 39 10.15 -6.10 45.85
CA ALA A 39 8.70 -5.96 45.70
C ALA A 39 8.01 -5.46 46.99
N ARG A 40 8.50 -5.85 48.17
CA ARG A 40 8.01 -5.31 49.45
C ARG A 40 8.25 -3.82 49.59
N VAL A 41 9.40 -3.31 49.15
CA VAL A 41 9.72 -1.88 49.12
C VAL A 41 8.74 -1.13 48.21
N ILE A 42 8.43 -1.69 47.01
CA ILE A 42 7.48 -1.09 46.09
C ILE A 42 6.06 -1.08 46.67
N ASN A 43 5.62 -2.19 47.26
CA ASN A 43 4.29 -2.29 47.89
C ASN A 43 4.14 -1.38 49.13
N GLY A 44 5.24 -0.93 49.75
CA GLY A 44 5.26 0.05 50.81
C GLY A 44 5.25 1.51 50.31
N ALA A 45 5.35 1.74 49.00
CA ALA A 45 5.35 3.09 48.45
C ALA A 45 3.94 3.74 48.54
N PRO A 46 3.86 5.06 48.76
CA PRO A 46 2.59 5.75 48.87
C PRO A 46 1.83 5.72 47.52
N LEU A 47 0.70 5.02 47.45
CA LEU A 47 -0.13 4.82 46.28
C LEU A 47 -0.88 6.07 45.75
N HIS A 48 -0.71 7.23 46.39
CA HIS A 48 -1.39 8.47 46.02
C HIS A 48 -0.60 9.32 45.00
N LEU A 49 0.59 8.89 44.59
CA LEU A 49 1.30 9.49 43.46
C LEU A 49 0.77 8.92 42.16
N PRO A 50 0.58 9.77 41.11
CA PRO A 50 0.22 9.25 39.81
C PRO A 50 1.30 8.27 39.32
N PRO A 51 0.92 7.16 38.65
CA PRO A 51 1.89 6.22 38.13
C PRO A 51 2.83 6.93 37.17
N ALA A 52 4.15 6.89 37.46
CA ALA A 52 5.15 7.34 36.54
C ALA A 52 5.22 6.33 35.40
N SER A 53 4.87 6.73 34.18
CA SER A 53 4.99 5.87 33.01
C SER A 53 6.45 5.49 32.70
N HIS A 54 7.40 6.33 33.16
CA HIS A 54 8.84 6.11 33.01
C HIS A 54 9.59 6.64 34.24
N ALA A 55 10.62 5.91 34.65
CA ALA A 55 11.40 6.23 35.88
C ALA A 55 12.32 7.44 35.72
N VAL A 56 12.50 7.97 34.52
CA VAL A 56 13.41 9.08 34.23
C VAL A 56 12.79 10.05 33.22
N ASP A 57 13.02 11.34 33.49
CA ASP A 57 12.65 12.42 32.56
C ASP A 57 13.73 12.53 31.47
N LYS A 58 13.63 11.64 30.48
CA LYS A 58 14.51 11.58 29.31
C LYS A 58 13.69 11.54 28.03
N GLU A 59 14.26 12.09 26.98
CA GLU A 59 13.65 12.02 25.65
C GLU A 59 13.91 10.68 24.98
N GLN A 60 12.97 10.28 24.11
CA GLN A 60 13.09 9.09 23.27
C GLN A 60 14.33 9.19 22.38
N LEU A 61 15.22 8.20 22.49
CA LEU A 61 16.35 8.07 21.58
C LEU A 61 15.85 7.68 20.18
N LEU A 62 16.24 8.48 19.18
CA LEU A 62 15.94 8.23 17.78
C LEU A 62 17.21 7.80 17.04
N ARG A 63 17.13 6.78 16.21
CA ARG A 63 18.24 6.35 15.35
C ARG A 63 18.03 6.76 13.90
N ALA A 64 19.13 6.89 13.15
CA ALA A 64 19.12 7.10 11.70
C ALA A 64 18.60 5.86 10.97
N ASP A 65 18.08 6.06 9.76
CA ASP A 65 17.57 4.99 8.88
C ASP A 65 18.71 4.41 8.02
N GLU A 66 19.73 3.90 8.70
CA GLU A 66 20.90 3.27 8.06
C GLU A 66 20.89 1.77 8.28
N ALA A 67 20.86 1.00 7.18
CA ALA A 67 20.83 -0.44 7.24
C ALA A 67 22.14 -1.01 7.78
N ALA A 68 22.05 -1.81 8.83
CA ALA A 68 23.18 -2.54 9.41
C ALA A 68 22.78 -4.00 9.67
N PRO A 69 22.99 -4.89 8.69
CA PRO A 69 22.70 -6.32 8.84
C PRO A 69 23.46 -6.92 10.02
N TRP A 70 22.78 -7.73 10.81
CA TRP A 70 23.40 -8.39 11.95
C TRP A 70 24.31 -9.53 11.49
N LYS A 71 25.57 -9.54 11.96
CA LYS A 71 26.63 -10.42 11.44
C LYS A 71 26.52 -11.87 11.94
N GLU A 72 25.88 -12.08 13.11
CA GLU A 72 25.77 -13.41 13.75
C GLU A 72 24.42 -14.09 13.50
N ARG A 73 23.80 -13.81 12.36
CA ARG A 73 22.50 -14.36 11.97
C ARG A 73 22.45 -15.89 12.03
N GLU A 74 23.51 -16.58 11.58
CA GLU A 74 23.57 -18.05 11.56
C GLU A 74 23.47 -18.65 12.96
N ALA A 75 24.07 -17.99 13.97
CA ALA A 75 23.96 -18.41 15.35
C ALA A 75 22.51 -18.28 15.87
N LEU A 76 21.79 -17.21 15.45
CA LEU A 76 20.38 -17.03 15.82
C LEU A 76 19.49 -18.13 15.22
N ILE A 77 19.65 -18.43 13.93
CA ILE A 77 18.90 -19.48 13.23
C ILE A 77 19.25 -20.87 13.79
N GLY A 78 20.53 -21.09 14.13
CA GLY A 78 21.01 -22.36 14.68
C GLY A 78 20.37 -22.75 16.03
N ASN A 79 19.79 -21.80 16.76
CA ASN A 79 19.07 -22.07 18.02
C ASN A 79 17.61 -22.52 17.81
N ALA A 80 17.12 -22.57 16.57
CA ALA A 80 15.74 -22.97 16.30
C ALA A 80 15.54 -24.48 16.55
N PRO A 81 14.47 -24.90 17.23
CA PRO A 81 14.16 -26.32 17.49
C PRO A 81 13.79 -27.09 16.21
N ALA A 82 13.23 -26.41 15.20
CA ALA A 82 12.93 -26.98 13.89
C ALA A 82 12.94 -25.90 12.79
N LEU A 83 13.47 -26.27 11.62
CA LEU A 83 13.59 -25.37 10.46
C LEU A 83 13.06 -26.05 9.19
N GLN A 84 12.53 -25.22 8.27
CA GLN A 84 12.34 -25.57 6.86
C GLN A 84 13.10 -24.54 6.01
N GLY A 85 14.27 -24.96 5.47
CA GLY A 85 15.23 -24.00 4.92
C GLY A 85 15.74 -23.08 6.02
N THR A 86 15.52 -21.76 5.87
CA THR A 86 15.83 -20.72 6.87
C THR A 86 14.62 -20.23 7.67
N SER A 87 13.43 -20.81 7.47
CA SER A 87 12.21 -20.46 8.21
C SER A 87 12.06 -21.32 9.47
N TYR A 88 11.65 -20.70 10.58
CA TYR A 88 11.29 -21.40 11.80
C TYR A 88 10.00 -22.19 11.61
N LEU A 89 10.02 -23.50 11.97
CA LEU A 89 8.82 -24.34 11.96
C LEU A 89 8.11 -24.29 13.30
N VAL A 90 6.81 -23.97 13.28
CA VAL A 90 5.94 -24.03 14.44
C VAL A 90 4.85 -25.10 14.24
N PRO A 91 4.51 -25.88 15.27
CA PRO A 91 3.42 -26.83 15.18
C PRO A 91 2.07 -26.13 15.01
N PRO A 92 0.99 -26.86 14.60
CA PRO A 92 -0.34 -26.31 14.59
C PRO A 92 -0.73 -25.83 15.98
N LEU A 93 -1.39 -24.67 16.08
CA LEU A 93 -1.88 -24.14 17.35
C LEU A 93 -2.93 -25.11 17.92
N ALA A 94 -2.68 -25.60 19.13
CA ALA A 94 -3.64 -26.42 19.84
C ALA A 94 -4.86 -25.55 20.24
N GLY A 95 -6.06 -25.89 19.77
CA GLY A 95 -7.29 -25.22 20.20
C GLY A 95 -8.23 -24.70 19.11
N SER A 96 -7.93 -24.90 17.82
CA SER A 96 -8.84 -24.46 16.75
C SER A 96 -9.97 -25.45 16.39
N SER A 97 -10.20 -26.46 17.20
CA SER A 97 -11.38 -27.36 17.07
C SER A 97 -12.51 -26.87 17.95
N GLY A 98 -13.00 -25.66 17.70
CA GLY A 98 -14.21 -25.16 18.33
C GLY A 98 -15.44 -25.80 17.69
N THR A 99 -15.94 -26.89 18.25
CA THR A 99 -17.35 -27.29 18.07
C THR A 99 -18.20 -26.30 18.86
N GLY A 100 -18.48 -25.14 18.26
CA GLY A 100 -19.44 -24.19 18.82
C GLY A 100 -20.80 -24.87 18.95
N LYS A 101 -21.33 -24.96 20.16
CA LYS A 101 -22.74 -25.29 20.38
C LYS A 101 -23.55 -24.13 19.79
N GLU A 102 -24.35 -24.44 18.78
CA GLU A 102 -25.37 -23.53 18.25
C GLU A 102 -26.29 -23.14 19.42
N GLN A 103 -26.26 -21.86 19.82
CA GLN A 103 -27.27 -21.28 20.67
C GLN A 103 -28.53 -21.03 19.82
N GLU A 104 -29.70 -21.35 20.35
CA GLU A 104 -30.97 -21.09 19.69
C GLU A 104 -31.10 -19.58 19.35
N PRO A 105 -31.45 -19.22 18.10
CA PRO A 105 -31.52 -17.85 17.68
C PRO A 105 -32.61 -17.08 18.42
N ARG A 106 -32.23 -15.98 19.08
CA ARG A 106 -33.20 -15.03 19.64
C ARG A 106 -33.92 -14.35 18.47
N THR A 107 -35.22 -14.52 18.38
CA THR A 107 -36.06 -13.84 17.38
C THR A 107 -36.16 -12.35 17.66
N VAL A 108 -35.67 -11.54 16.73
CA VAL A 108 -35.80 -10.06 16.72
C VAL A 108 -36.98 -9.71 15.81
N LYS A 109 -37.75 -8.68 16.16
CA LYS A 109 -38.83 -8.18 15.28
C LYS A 109 -38.24 -7.73 13.92
N PRO A 110 -38.87 -8.12 12.77
CA PRO A 110 -38.45 -7.63 11.46
C PRO A 110 -38.48 -6.11 11.44
N GLY A 111 -37.40 -5.48 10.97
CA GLY A 111 -37.29 -4.02 10.80
C GLY A 111 -38.15 -3.52 9.65
N SER A 112 -38.32 -2.19 9.56
CA SER A 112 -39.15 -1.51 8.54
C SER A 112 -38.66 -1.70 7.09
N GLY A 113 -37.44 -2.15 6.90
CA GLY A 113 -36.87 -2.57 5.61
C GLY A 113 -36.10 -1.49 4.83
N ASP A 114 -35.99 -0.28 5.31
CA ASP A 114 -35.13 0.78 4.73
C ASP A 114 -33.88 0.98 5.59
N TYR A 115 -32.77 0.33 5.18
CA TYR A 115 -31.53 0.35 5.92
C TYR A 115 -30.48 1.16 5.18
N GLU A 116 -29.58 1.77 5.93
CA GLU A 116 -28.35 2.39 5.42
C GLU A 116 -27.11 1.72 6.02
N ALA A 117 -26.09 1.52 5.17
CA ALA A 117 -24.81 1.00 5.60
C ALA A 117 -23.98 2.08 6.28
N VAL A 118 -23.27 1.67 7.33
CA VAL A 118 -22.28 2.49 8.04
C VAL A 118 -20.97 1.73 8.04
N ILE A 119 -19.94 2.32 7.41
CA ILE A 119 -18.67 1.66 7.13
C ILE A 119 -17.54 2.51 7.69
N GLY A 120 -16.64 1.86 8.43
CA GLY A 120 -15.34 2.38 8.83
C GLY A 120 -14.23 1.50 8.29
N LEU A 121 -13.09 2.10 7.95
CA LEU A 121 -11.93 1.39 7.40
C LEU A 121 -10.73 1.55 8.34
N GLU A 122 -9.98 0.47 8.50
CA GLU A 122 -8.69 0.41 9.16
C GLU A 122 -7.65 0.04 8.11
N VAL A 123 -6.73 0.97 7.83
CA VAL A 123 -5.78 0.79 6.73
C VAL A 123 -4.35 0.79 7.27
N HIS A 124 -3.65 -0.31 7.04
CA HIS A 124 -2.25 -0.47 7.40
C HIS A 124 -1.37 -0.18 6.20
N ALA A 125 -0.43 0.73 6.34
CA ALA A 125 0.53 1.07 5.30
C ALA A 125 1.96 0.84 5.80
N GLN A 126 2.70 -0.04 5.11
CA GLN A 126 4.13 -0.21 5.35
C GLN A 126 4.89 1.03 4.87
N LEU A 127 5.76 1.55 5.73
CA LEU A 127 6.56 2.73 5.42
C LEU A 127 7.84 2.33 4.65
N ASN A 128 8.17 3.12 3.63
CA ASN A 128 9.34 2.92 2.75
C ASN A 128 10.66 3.33 3.42
N THR A 129 10.90 2.88 4.65
CA THR A 129 12.18 3.09 5.32
C THR A 129 13.21 2.06 4.87
N SER A 130 14.49 2.40 4.94
CA SER A 130 15.57 1.46 4.65
C SER A 130 15.73 0.41 5.75
N THR A 131 15.27 0.72 6.98
CA THR A 131 15.42 -0.13 8.15
C THR A 131 14.12 -0.28 8.93
N LYS A 132 14.05 -1.33 9.75
CA LYS A 132 12.89 -1.62 10.59
C LYS A 132 12.61 -0.54 11.63
N LEU A 133 11.42 -0.58 12.26
CA LEU A 133 10.98 0.45 13.20
C LEU A 133 11.88 0.55 14.43
N PHE A 134 12.32 -0.58 14.97
CA PHE A 134 13.05 -0.64 16.24
C PHE A 134 14.47 -1.22 16.15
N CYS A 135 14.95 -1.58 14.95
CA CYS A 135 16.30 -2.10 14.76
C CYS A 135 16.85 -1.74 13.36
N PRO A 136 18.17 -1.82 13.14
CA PRO A 136 18.79 -1.45 11.86
C PRO A 136 18.73 -2.53 10.78
N CYS A 137 17.93 -3.60 10.95
CA CYS A 137 17.75 -4.60 9.91
C CYS A 137 17.08 -4.00 8.67
N PRO A 138 17.50 -4.40 7.45
CA PRO A 138 16.89 -3.91 6.22
C PRO A 138 15.42 -4.34 6.09
N THR A 139 14.64 -3.53 5.35
CA THR A 139 13.23 -3.78 5.04
C THR A 139 13.03 -4.32 3.60
N SER A 140 14.10 -4.68 2.90
CA SER A 140 14.05 -5.12 1.49
C SER A 140 13.12 -6.32 1.30
N PHE A 141 12.20 -6.21 0.33
CA PHE A 141 11.27 -7.25 -0.05
C PHE A 141 11.97 -8.34 -0.88
N GLY A 142 11.51 -9.60 -0.75
CA GLY A 142 12.01 -10.72 -1.56
C GLY A 142 13.35 -11.32 -1.12
N SER A 143 13.89 -10.89 0.02
CA SER A 143 15.08 -11.50 0.61
C SER A 143 14.78 -12.93 1.11
N ASP A 144 15.79 -13.79 1.18
CA ASP A 144 15.64 -15.14 1.74
C ASP A 144 15.02 -15.09 3.14
N PRO A 145 14.14 -16.03 3.51
CA PRO A 145 13.47 -16.04 4.81
C PRO A 145 14.47 -15.90 5.96
N ASN A 146 14.12 -15.05 6.94
CA ASN A 146 14.93 -14.74 8.12
C ASN A 146 16.34 -14.20 7.83
N SER A 147 16.59 -13.67 6.62
CA SER A 147 17.88 -13.05 6.28
C SER A 147 18.03 -11.63 6.88
N ASN A 148 16.93 -10.95 7.12
CA ASN A 148 16.88 -9.58 7.66
C ASN A 148 16.40 -9.59 9.12
N THR A 149 17.08 -10.35 9.99
CA THR A 149 16.70 -10.50 11.40
C THR A 149 17.87 -10.20 12.34
N CYS A 150 17.55 -9.77 13.55
CA CYS A 150 18.50 -9.57 14.65
C CYS A 150 17.80 -9.88 15.99
N PRO A 151 18.53 -9.88 17.13
CA PRO A 151 17.93 -10.15 18.44
C PRO A 151 16.73 -9.25 18.79
N VAL A 152 16.69 -8.00 18.33
CA VAL A 152 15.56 -7.08 18.60
C VAL A 152 14.29 -7.54 17.89
N CYS A 153 14.31 -7.67 16.56
CA CYS A 153 13.11 -8.01 15.79
C CYS A 153 12.71 -9.51 15.91
N SER A 154 13.59 -10.36 16.42
CA SER A 154 13.28 -11.75 16.78
C SER A 154 12.91 -11.94 18.26
N GLY A 155 12.83 -10.84 19.05
CA GLY A 155 12.33 -10.86 20.42
C GLY A 155 13.23 -11.58 21.42
N GLN A 156 14.57 -11.55 21.23
CA GLN A 156 15.48 -12.20 22.16
C GLN A 156 15.54 -11.48 23.50
N PRO A 157 15.66 -12.19 24.62
CA PRO A 157 15.78 -11.60 25.94
C PRO A 157 16.93 -10.61 26.03
N GLY A 158 16.67 -9.43 26.63
CA GLY A 158 17.66 -8.38 26.84
C GLY A 158 17.92 -7.47 25.63
N ALA A 159 17.31 -7.72 24.48
CA ALA A 159 17.37 -6.83 23.33
C ALA A 159 16.37 -5.68 23.47
N LEU A 160 16.84 -4.44 23.30
CA LEU A 160 16.01 -3.24 23.48
C LEU A 160 15.69 -2.57 22.14
N PRO A 161 14.44 -2.08 21.95
CA PRO A 161 14.03 -1.35 20.77
C PRO A 161 14.64 0.06 20.73
N VAL A 162 15.01 0.55 19.53
CA VAL A 162 15.41 1.96 19.31
C VAL A 162 14.69 2.51 18.09
N LEU A 163 13.85 3.51 18.31
CA LEU A 163 12.90 4.04 17.31
C LEU A 163 13.61 4.67 16.09
N ASN A 164 13.11 4.36 14.91
CA ASN A 164 13.57 4.91 13.64
C ASN A 164 13.01 6.33 13.41
N ARG A 165 13.90 7.32 13.32
CA ARG A 165 13.54 8.72 13.11
C ARG A 165 12.78 8.96 11.80
N GLU A 166 13.19 8.31 10.71
CA GLU A 166 12.57 8.49 9.39
C GLU A 166 11.13 7.95 9.37
N ALA A 167 10.86 6.82 10.04
CA ALA A 167 9.50 6.32 10.20
C ALA A 167 8.58 7.33 10.88
N VAL A 168 9.09 8.03 11.92
CA VAL A 168 8.35 9.13 12.59
C VAL A 168 8.10 10.29 11.61
N SER A 169 9.11 10.72 10.85
CA SER A 169 8.95 11.76 9.83
C SER A 169 7.91 11.40 8.78
N MET A 170 7.87 10.13 8.33
CA MET A 170 6.87 9.64 7.38
C MET A 170 5.46 9.62 7.98
N ALA A 171 5.30 9.27 9.26
CA ALA A 171 4.01 9.32 9.95
C ALA A 171 3.50 10.78 10.09
N ILE A 172 4.38 11.72 10.46
CA ILE A 172 4.07 13.16 10.49
C ILE A 172 3.64 13.64 9.09
N LYS A 173 4.37 13.24 8.06
CA LYS A 173 4.10 13.59 6.66
C LYS A 173 2.72 13.12 6.22
N ALA A 174 2.33 11.88 6.57
CA ALA A 174 1.00 11.34 6.32
C ALA A 174 -0.08 12.17 7.05
N GLY A 175 0.11 12.45 8.34
CA GLY A 175 -0.82 13.25 9.14
C GLY A 175 -1.02 14.65 8.57
N LEU A 176 0.05 15.36 8.24
CA LEU A 176 -0.02 16.70 7.66
C LEU A 176 -0.76 16.72 6.32
N ALA A 177 -0.51 15.74 5.44
CA ALA A 177 -1.16 15.64 4.15
C ALA A 177 -2.68 15.38 4.24
N MET A 178 -3.12 14.72 5.30
CA MET A 178 -4.53 14.43 5.58
C MET A 178 -5.17 15.41 6.58
N GLY A 179 -4.49 16.52 6.90
CA GLY A 179 -5.01 17.56 7.77
C GLY A 179 -5.23 17.14 9.22
N CYS A 180 -4.47 16.13 9.68
CA CYS A 180 -4.49 15.72 11.08
C CYS A 180 -3.77 16.73 11.99
N THR A 181 -4.15 16.75 13.25
CA THR A 181 -3.34 17.34 14.31
C THR A 181 -2.17 16.42 14.63
N ILE A 182 -0.95 16.92 14.55
CA ILE A 182 0.25 16.19 14.98
C ILE A 182 0.39 16.41 16.48
N ASN A 183 0.38 15.34 17.26
CA ASN A 183 0.51 15.39 18.70
C ASN A 183 1.99 15.57 19.08
N GLU A 184 2.31 16.63 19.83
CA GLU A 184 3.69 16.93 20.26
C GLU A 184 4.26 15.85 21.17
N ARG A 185 3.39 15.12 21.86
CA ARG A 185 3.75 13.96 22.70
C ARG A 185 2.94 12.75 22.26
N SER A 186 3.62 11.60 22.11
CA SER A 186 2.98 10.33 21.85
C SER A 186 3.68 9.18 22.56
N LEU A 187 2.94 8.08 22.81
CA LEU A 187 3.42 6.93 23.55
C LEU A 187 3.29 5.66 22.73
N PHE A 188 4.32 4.82 22.82
CA PHE A 188 4.22 3.44 22.38
C PHE A 188 3.71 2.56 23.53
N ALA A 189 2.84 1.60 23.19
CA ALA A 189 2.27 0.64 24.12
C ALA A 189 2.48 -0.78 23.59
N ARG A 190 2.45 -1.75 24.47
CA ARG A 190 2.44 -3.18 24.14
C ARG A 190 1.02 -3.66 23.98
N LYS A 191 0.72 -4.16 22.76
CA LYS A 191 -0.51 -4.88 22.40
C LYS A 191 -0.23 -6.36 22.59
N ASN A 192 -0.71 -6.96 23.69
CA ASN A 192 -0.32 -8.31 24.07
C ASN A 192 -1.24 -9.34 23.42
N TYR A 193 -0.67 -10.20 22.60
CA TYR A 193 -1.33 -11.41 22.10
C TYR A 193 -0.29 -12.43 21.63
N PHE A 194 -0.63 -13.70 21.79
CA PHE A 194 0.24 -14.82 21.45
C PHE A 194 -0.05 -15.30 20.04
N TYR A 195 0.94 -15.12 19.14
CA TYR A 195 0.87 -15.69 17.82
C TYR A 195 2.30 -15.97 17.30
N PRO A 196 2.53 -17.02 16.46
CA PRO A 196 3.88 -17.40 16.04
C PRO A 196 4.65 -16.34 15.27
N ASP A 197 3.97 -15.41 14.58
CA ASP A 197 4.57 -14.30 13.86
C ASP A 197 4.93 -13.09 14.74
N LEU A 198 4.61 -13.16 16.04
CA LEU A 198 5.01 -12.19 17.05
C LEU A 198 6.00 -12.82 18.03
N PRO A 199 7.32 -12.80 17.74
CA PRO A 199 8.31 -13.51 18.54
C PRO A 199 8.43 -12.99 19.97
N LYS A 200 8.04 -11.74 20.23
CA LYS A 200 8.02 -11.12 21.57
C LYS A 200 6.78 -11.50 22.40
N GLY A 201 5.73 -12.04 21.78
CA GLY A 201 4.43 -12.25 22.38
C GLY A 201 3.57 -10.98 22.51
N TYR A 202 4.05 -9.86 21.96
CA TYR A 202 3.33 -8.57 21.85
C TYR A 202 3.76 -7.82 20.61
N GLN A 203 2.91 -6.90 20.16
CA GLN A 203 3.21 -5.91 19.12
C GLN A 203 3.40 -4.55 19.79
N ILE A 204 4.43 -3.82 19.40
CA ILE A 204 4.59 -2.42 19.80
C ILE A 204 3.74 -1.55 18.87
N SER A 205 2.82 -0.79 19.45
CA SER A 205 1.86 0.06 18.76
C SER A 205 1.61 1.33 19.57
N GLN A 206 0.85 2.29 19.05
CA GLN A 206 0.37 3.45 19.82
C GLN A 206 -1.13 3.28 20.07
N PHE A 207 -1.61 3.58 21.27
CA PHE A 207 -3.01 3.38 21.64
C PHE A 207 -3.66 4.66 22.18
N GLU A 208 -3.33 5.09 23.40
CA GLU A 208 -3.97 6.24 24.04
C GLU A 208 -3.47 7.58 23.48
N GLU A 209 -2.17 7.67 23.16
CA GLU A 209 -1.53 8.88 22.66
C GLU A 209 -0.90 8.61 21.27
N PRO A 210 -1.72 8.55 20.20
CA PRO A 210 -1.23 8.34 18.84
C PRO A 210 -0.46 9.56 18.34
N ILE A 211 0.38 9.39 17.32
CA ILE A 211 1.15 10.49 16.74
C ILE A 211 0.27 11.51 16.01
N CYS A 212 -0.88 11.09 15.44
CA CYS A 212 -1.81 11.99 14.75
C CYS A 212 -3.25 11.73 15.18
N SER A 213 -4.03 12.80 15.32
CA SER A 213 -5.44 12.76 15.67
C SER A 213 -6.29 13.54 14.67
N GLY A 214 -7.48 13.01 14.37
CA GLY A 214 -8.42 13.67 13.45
C GLY A 214 -7.93 13.68 12.00
N GLY A 215 -8.38 14.69 11.23
CA GLY A 215 -8.08 14.81 9.80
C GLY A 215 -9.17 14.24 8.91
N PHE A 216 -8.92 14.19 7.61
CA PHE A 216 -9.87 13.64 6.63
C PHE A 216 -9.18 13.26 5.32
N VAL A 217 -9.83 12.36 4.57
CA VAL A 217 -9.53 12.13 3.15
C VAL A 217 -10.72 12.65 2.34
N GLU A 218 -10.46 13.57 1.40
CA GLU A 218 -11.49 14.04 0.47
C GLU A 218 -11.60 13.07 -0.71
N ILE A 219 -12.79 12.55 -0.95
CA ILE A 219 -13.12 11.67 -2.08
C ILE A 219 -14.04 12.40 -3.05
N GLU A 220 -14.01 12.01 -4.32
CA GLU A 220 -14.91 12.52 -5.36
C GLU A 220 -15.55 11.34 -6.10
N LEU A 221 -16.87 11.21 -5.95
CA LEU A 221 -17.67 10.17 -6.61
C LEU A 221 -18.87 10.84 -7.30
N ASP A 222 -19.06 10.56 -8.59
CA ASP A 222 -20.14 11.12 -9.41
C ASP A 222 -20.23 12.66 -9.31
N LYS A 223 -19.08 13.35 -9.34
CA LYS A 223 -18.92 14.79 -9.16
C LYS A 223 -19.33 15.34 -7.77
N THR A 224 -19.62 14.45 -6.84
CA THR A 224 -19.91 14.81 -5.45
C THR A 224 -18.63 14.64 -4.62
N LYS A 225 -18.22 15.72 -3.97
CA LYS A 225 -17.08 15.70 -3.05
C LYS A 225 -17.57 15.42 -1.64
N ARG A 226 -16.90 14.49 -0.96
CA ARG A 226 -17.14 14.16 0.44
C ARG A 226 -15.83 14.10 1.20
N LYS A 227 -15.84 14.56 2.44
CA LYS A 227 -14.76 14.39 3.40
C LYS A 227 -15.09 13.20 4.29
N ILE A 228 -14.26 12.19 4.24
CA ILE A 228 -14.31 11.05 5.17
C ILE A 228 -13.33 11.37 6.28
N ARG A 229 -13.85 11.56 7.49
CA ARG A 229 -13.04 11.92 8.65
C ARG A 229 -12.15 10.76 9.07
N LEU A 230 -11.01 11.10 9.64
CA LEU A 230 -10.10 10.16 10.28
C LEU A 230 -10.23 10.30 11.80
N ASN A 231 -10.20 9.19 12.49
CA ASN A 231 -10.11 9.14 13.94
C ASN A 231 -8.67 9.42 14.37
N ARG A 232 -7.72 8.66 13.82
CA ARG A 232 -6.29 8.78 14.12
C ARG A 232 -5.42 8.16 13.04
N ILE A 233 -4.15 8.51 13.09
CA ILE A 233 -3.05 7.75 12.48
C ILE A 233 -2.08 7.42 13.59
N HIS A 234 -1.73 6.16 13.74
CA HIS A 234 -0.78 5.73 14.74
C HIS A 234 0.29 4.81 14.14
N MET A 235 1.44 4.79 14.80
CA MET A 235 2.58 3.98 14.39
C MET A 235 2.54 2.62 15.07
N GLU A 236 2.94 1.58 14.35
CA GLU A 236 3.11 0.23 14.88
C GLU A 236 4.17 -0.55 14.10
N GLU A 237 4.60 -1.68 14.65
CA GLU A 237 5.46 -2.62 13.95
C GLU A 237 4.63 -3.71 13.27
N ASP A 238 5.07 -4.19 12.09
CA ASP A 238 4.44 -5.33 11.42
C ASP A 238 4.82 -6.66 12.10
N ALA A 239 3.95 -7.65 11.97
CA ALA A 239 4.20 -9.03 12.37
C ALA A 239 5.04 -9.79 11.31
N GLY A 240 5.59 -10.93 11.67
CA GLY A 240 6.25 -11.84 10.73
C GLY A 240 5.30 -12.39 9.68
N LYS A 241 5.82 -13.20 8.76
CA LYS A 241 5.05 -13.88 7.72
C LYS A 241 4.90 -15.36 8.06
N LEU A 242 3.68 -15.87 7.99
CA LEU A 242 3.38 -17.29 8.14
C LEU A 242 3.12 -17.92 6.77
N VAL A 243 3.78 -19.06 6.53
CA VAL A 243 3.55 -19.88 5.35
C VAL A 243 3.11 -21.27 5.80
N HIS A 244 1.88 -21.66 5.49
CA HIS A 244 1.32 -22.96 5.88
C HIS A 244 1.92 -24.09 5.04
N VAL A 245 2.33 -25.17 5.71
CA VAL A 245 3.02 -26.31 5.10
C VAL A 245 2.07 -27.49 4.96
N GLY A 246 1.92 -28.00 3.74
CA GLY A 246 1.18 -29.23 3.46
C GLY A 246 -0.29 -29.09 3.05
N ALA A 247 -0.90 -27.91 3.20
CA ALA A 247 -2.22 -27.58 2.65
C ALA A 247 -2.37 -26.07 2.48
N PRO A 248 -3.15 -25.59 1.51
CA PRO A 248 -3.49 -24.19 1.41
C PRO A 248 -4.39 -23.77 2.58
N GLY A 249 -3.94 -22.75 3.35
CA GLY A 249 -4.68 -22.19 4.48
C GLY A 249 -4.40 -22.83 5.84
N ILE A 250 -5.01 -22.26 6.88
CA ILE A 250 -4.82 -22.69 8.29
C ILE A 250 -5.39 -24.10 8.54
N TRP A 251 -6.48 -24.44 7.87
CA TRP A 251 -7.21 -25.69 8.04
C TRP A 251 -6.51 -26.85 7.30
N GLY A 252 -6.03 -27.83 8.05
CA GLY A 252 -5.34 -29.01 7.51
C GLY A 252 -3.82 -28.87 7.35
N SER A 253 -3.25 -27.74 7.70
CA SER A 253 -1.78 -27.57 7.76
C SER A 253 -1.17 -28.38 8.90
N LYS A 254 -0.07 -29.08 8.63
CA LYS A 254 0.69 -29.84 9.64
C LYS A 254 1.64 -28.97 10.45
N ALA A 255 2.08 -27.87 9.89
CA ALA A 255 2.99 -26.89 10.48
C ALA A 255 2.90 -25.57 9.73
N SER A 256 3.41 -24.49 10.30
CA SER A 256 3.63 -23.23 9.62
C SER A 256 5.10 -22.83 9.68
N ALA A 257 5.65 -22.41 8.55
CA ALA A 257 6.99 -21.82 8.49
C ALA A 257 6.88 -20.34 8.81
N VAL A 258 7.72 -19.83 9.71
CA VAL A 258 7.73 -18.43 10.13
C VAL A 258 8.93 -17.71 9.53
N ASP A 259 8.67 -16.60 8.88
CA ASP A 259 9.68 -15.68 8.35
C ASP A 259 9.56 -14.32 9.06
N TYR A 260 10.58 -13.95 9.83
CA TYR A 260 10.64 -12.71 10.59
C TYR A 260 11.26 -11.54 9.80
N ASN A 261 11.52 -11.68 8.49
CA ASN A 261 12.00 -10.55 7.68
C ASN A 261 11.03 -9.37 7.76
N ARG A 262 9.72 -9.65 7.80
CA ARG A 262 8.69 -8.62 7.95
C ARG A 262 8.50 -8.14 9.38
N SER A 263 8.82 -8.95 10.39
CA SER A 263 8.68 -8.58 11.81
C SER A 263 9.39 -7.26 12.10
N SER A 264 8.69 -6.32 12.75
CA SER A 264 9.16 -4.97 13.08
C SER A 264 9.38 -4.03 11.87
N VAL A 265 8.87 -4.35 10.66
CA VAL A 265 8.78 -3.39 9.55
C VAL A 265 7.85 -2.25 9.98
N PRO A 266 8.22 -0.97 9.75
CA PRO A 266 7.39 0.14 10.19
C PRO A 266 6.05 0.19 9.48
N LEU A 267 4.97 0.32 10.25
CA LEU A 267 3.61 0.54 9.78
C LEU A 267 3.06 1.86 10.33
N ILE A 268 2.14 2.44 9.59
CA ILE A 268 1.10 3.31 10.14
C ILE A 268 -0.26 2.66 9.93
N GLU A 269 -1.10 2.72 10.97
CA GLU A 269 -2.51 2.38 10.87
C GLU A 269 -3.33 3.66 10.79
N ILE A 270 -4.13 3.77 9.73
CA ILE A 270 -5.01 4.91 9.44
C ILE A 270 -6.43 4.44 9.68
N VAL A 271 -7.08 5.00 10.70
CA VAL A 271 -8.42 4.62 11.13
C VAL A 271 -9.40 5.71 10.70
N SER A 272 -10.37 5.35 9.86
CA SER A 272 -11.45 6.29 9.50
C SER A 272 -12.55 6.34 10.55
N GLU A 273 -13.28 7.46 10.61
CA GLU A 273 -14.60 7.48 11.21
C GLU A 273 -15.59 6.70 10.32
N PRO A 274 -16.74 6.23 10.88
CA PRO A 274 -17.72 5.46 10.12
C PRO A 274 -18.60 6.37 9.23
N ASP A 275 -17.96 7.19 8.41
CA ASP A 275 -18.62 8.17 7.54
C ASP A 275 -18.99 7.61 6.16
N ILE A 276 -18.45 6.44 5.79
CA ILE A 276 -18.66 5.82 4.49
C ILE A 276 -20.03 5.11 4.48
N SER A 277 -20.80 5.31 3.42
CA SER A 277 -22.19 4.83 3.35
C SER A 277 -22.46 3.76 2.29
N ASN A 278 -21.49 3.49 1.40
CA ASN A 278 -21.63 2.47 0.36
C ASN A 278 -20.27 1.92 -0.10
N PRO A 279 -20.23 0.74 -0.76
CA PRO A 279 -18.99 0.11 -1.20
C PRO A 279 -18.17 0.94 -2.20
N ALA A 280 -18.80 1.74 -3.06
CA ALA A 280 -18.10 2.57 -4.04
C ALA A 280 -17.34 3.71 -3.36
N GLU A 281 -17.91 4.33 -2.31
CA GLU A 281 -17.21 5.31 -1.48
C GLU A 281 -16.00 4.70 -0.75
N ALA A 282 -16.14 3.46 -0.22
CA ALA A 282 -15.03 2.76 0.43
C ALA A 282 -13.88 2.51 -0.55
N ARG A 283 -14.20 2.07 -1.76
CA ARG A 283 -13.22 1.90 -2.83
C ARG A 283 -12.55 3.22 -3.19
N GLU A 284 -13.33 4.30 -3.35
CA GLU A 284 -12.80 5.62 -3.70
C GLU A 284 -11.92 6.21 -2.59
N PHE A 285 -12.29 6.01 -1.32
CA PHE A 285 -11.44 6.35 -0.17
C PHE A 285 -10.07 5.66 -0.27
N MET A 286 -10.05 4.37 -0.55
CA MET A 286 -8.81 3.62 -0.69
C MET A 286 -7.98 4.05 -1.91
N VAL A 287 -8.63 4.39 -3.03
CA VAL A 287 -7.95 4.96 -4.22
C VAL A 287 -7.25 6.26 -3.86
N MET A 288 -7.95 7.17 -3.20
CA MET A 288 -7.42 8.47 -2.82
C MET A 288 -6.33 8.34 -1.75
N LEU A 289 -6.57 7.52 -0.72
CA LEU A 289 -5.57 7.28 0.33
C LEU A 289 -4.28 6.70 -0.25
N ARG A 290 -4.39 5.68 -1.12
CA ARG A 290 -3.24 5.11 -1.83
C ARG A 290 -2.50 6.19 -2.64
N ALA A 291 -3.24 7.02 -3.38
CA ALA A 291 -2.64 8.09 -4.18
C ALA A 291 -1.87 9.11 -3.30
N ILE A 292 -2.42 9.46 -2.12
CA ILE A 292 -1.74 10.32 -1.14
C ILE A 292 -0.44 9.66 -0.66
N LEU A 293 -0.50 8.42 -0.16
CA LEU A 293 0.65 7.73 0.42
C LEU A 293 1.79 7.53 -0.60
N VAL A 294 1.44 7.18 -1.84
CA VAL A 294 2.42 7.02 -2.92
C VAL A 294 2.99 8.37 -3.38
N THR A 295 2.16 9.42 -3.47
CA THR A 295 2.63 10.80 -3.78
C THR A 295 3.62 11.30 -2.74
N LEU A 296 3.40 10.99 -1.46
CA LEU A 296 4.31 11.33 -0.37
C LEU A 296 5.61 10.50 -0.38
N GLY A 297 5.68 9.42 -1.17
CA GLY A 297 6.81 8.50 -1.20
C GLY A 297 6.95 7.63 0.06
N ILE A 298 5.93 7.59 0.92
CA ILE A 298 6.00 6.90 2.22
C ILE A 298 5.50 5.45 2.18
N CYS A 299 4.81 5.04 1.11
CA CYS A 299 4.34 3.67 0.91
C CYS A 299 4.27 3.38 -0.59
N ASN A 300 4.56 2.14 -1.01
CA ASN A 300 4.44 1.72 -2.41
C ASN A 300 2.99 1.50 -2.84
N GLY A 301 2.06 1.35 -1.89
CA GLY A 301 0.64 1.19 -2.15
C GLY A 301 0.27 -0.13 -2.85
N ASN A 302 1.12 -1.16 -2.78
CA ASN A 302 0.87 -2.46 -3.38
C ASN A 302 0.11 -3.35 -2.38
N MET A 303 -1.15 -3.63 -2.68
CA MET A 303 -2.01 -4.48 -1.86
C MET A 303 -1.69 -5.98 -2.01
N GLU A 304 -1.22 -6.41 -3.19
CA GLU A 304 -0.89 -7.82 -3.46
C GLU A 304 0.38 -8.26 -2.71
N GLU A 305 1.33 -7.35 -2.54
CA GLU A 305 2.52 -7.56 -1.71
C GLU A 305 2.26 -7.36 -0.21
N GLY A 306 1.07 -6.86 0.15
CA GLY A 306 0.70 -6.56 1.54
C GLY A 306 1.30 -5.27 2.10
N ASN A 307 1.83 -4.39 1.23
CA ASN A 307 2.36 -3.08 1.63
C ASN A 307 1.25 -2.10 2.00
N LEU A 308 0.05 -2.31 1.47
CA LEU A 308 -1.18 -1.62 1.85
C LEU A 308 -2.26 -2.68 2.12
N ARG A 309 -2.80 -2.69 3.34
CA ARG A 309 -3.85 -3.64 3.76
C ARG A 309 -5.04 -2.86 4.27
N CYS A 310 -6.24 -3.41 4.10
CA CYS A 310 -7.47 -2.77 4.55
C CYS A 310 -8.36 -3.79 5.22
N ASP A 311 -8.77 -3.49 6.44
CA ASP A 311 -9.85 -4.16 7.15
C ASP A 311 -11.06 -3.21 7.16
N ALA A 312 -12.28 -3.75 7.02
CA ALA A 312 -13.49 -2.95 7.00
C ALA A 312 -14.44 -3.36 8.12
N ASN A 313 -14.97 -2.38 8.85
CA ASN A 313 -16.06 -2.56 9.79
C ASN A 313 -17.34 -2.09 9.12
N VAL A 314 -18.36 -2.96 9.04
CA VAL A 314 -19.65 -2.63 8.45
C VAL A 314 -20.79 -2.94 9.40
N SER A 315 -21.76 -2.03 9.48
CA SER A 315 -23.01 -2.25 10.20
C SER A 315 -24.18 -1.68 9.39
N LEU A 316 -25.40 -2.04 9.76
CA LEU A 316 -26.63 -1.49 9.20
C LEU A 316 -27.45 -0.83 10.30
N ARG A 317 -27.94 0.39 10.02
CA ARG A 317 -28.95 1.08 10.84
C ARG A 317 -30.20 1.36 10.02
N GLU A 318 -31.30 1.63 10.67
CA GLU A 318 -32.49 2.15 9.97
C GLU A 318 -32.21 3.57 9.44
N ARG A 319 -32.74 3.87 8.28
CA ARG A 319 -32.50 5.18 7.66
C ARG A 319 -33.01 6.32 8.55
N GLY A 320 -32.10 7.23 8.87
CA GLY A 320 -32.37 8.37 9.75
C GLY A 320 -32.16 8.09 11.23
N ASP A 321 -31.78 6.88 11.60
CA ASP A 321 -31.35 6.56 12.97
C ASP A 321 -29.95 7.10 13.25
N THR A 322 -29.69 7.49 14.49
CA THR A 322 -28.37 7.97 14.94
C THR A 322 -27.54 6.86 15.62
N GLU A 323 -28.19 5.81 16.09
CA GLU A 323 -27.51 4.68 16.74
C GLU A 323 -26.85 3.75 15.70
N LEU A 324 -25.63 3.35 16.01
CA LEU A 324 -24.91 2.39 15.17
C LEU A 324 -25.42 0.97 15.40
N GLY A 325 -25.57 0.21 14.32
CA GLY A 325 -25.87 -1.22 14.40
C GLY A 325 -24.67 -2.05 14.88
N VAL A 326 -24.92 -3.34 15.11
CA VAL A 326 -23.85 -4.32 15.42
C VAL A 326 -22.91 -4.41 14.22
N LYS A 327 -21.62 -4.21 14.48
CA LYS A 327 -20.58 -4.21 13.44
C LYS A 327 -20.06 -5.62 13.15
N VAL A 328 -19.78 -5.85 11.87
CA VAL A 328 -19.04 -7.01 11.37
C VAL A 328 -17.73 -6.53 10.77
N GLU A 329 -16.64 -7.16 11.17
CA GLU A 329 -15.30 -6.88 10.63
C GLU A 329 -15.02 -7.81 9.45
N ILE A 330 -14.55 -7.25 8.33
CA ILE A 330 -14.17 -8.01 7.13
C ILE A 330 -12.66 -7.87 6.91
N LYS A 331 -11.98 -9.00 6.78
CA LYS A 331 -10.53 -9.09 6.55
C LYS A 331 -10.20 -9.78 5.23
N ASN A 332 -8.90 -9.76 4.88
CA ASN A 332 -8.36 -10.46 3.69
C ASN A 332 -8.83 -9.89 2.34
N MET A 333 -9.03 -8.58 2.27
CA MET A 333 -9.38 -7.88 1.04
C MET A 333 -8.11 -7.36 0.35
N ASN A 334 -7.55 -8.13 -0.58
CA ASN A 334 -6.21 -7.89 -1.15
C ASN A 334 -6.23 -7.02 -2.42
N SER A 335 -7.34 -6.37 -2.74
CA SER A 335 -7.45 -5.43 -3.87
C SER A 335 -8.60 -4.44 -3.67
N LEU A 336 -8.55 -3.30 -4.36
CA LEU A 336 -9.63 -2.29 -4.35
C LEU A 336 -10.98 -2.89 -4.78
N LYS A 337 -10.96 -3.81 -5.75
CA LYS A 337 -12.16 -4.52 -6.20
C LYS A 337 -12.68 -5.50 -5.15
N ALA A 338 -11.78 -6.17 -4.42
CA ALA A 338 -12.16 -7.08 -3.35
C ALA A 338 -12.86 -6.33 -2.21
N ILE A 339 -12.40 -5.11 -1.84
CA ILE A 339 -13.06 -4.27 -0.82
C ILE A 339 -14.49 -3.94 -1.24
N GLU A 340 -14.69 -3.45 -2.46
CA GLU A 340 -16.02 -3.11 -2.97
C GLU A 340 -16.96 -4.32 -2.98
N ARG A 341 -16.49 -5.48 -3.48
CA ARG A 341 -17.30 -6.70 -3.57
C ARG A 341 -17.61 -7.31 -2.20
N ALA A 342 -16.61 -7.35 -1.31
CA ALA A 342 -16.78 -7.87 0.04
C ALA A 342 -17.81 -7.07 0.84
N LEU A 343 -17.72 -5.74 0.77
CA LEU A 343 -18.69 -4.84 1.39
C LEU A 343 -20.09 -5.00 0.79
N ALA A 344 -20.22 -5.07 -0.55
CA ALA A 344 -21.50 -5.26 -1.21
C ALA A 344 -22.16 -6.59 -0.81
N TYR A 345 -21.37 -7.67 -0.76
CA TYR A 345 -21.84 -8.98 -0.30
C TYR A 345 -22.31 -8.92 1.16
N GLU A 346 -21.49 -8.34 2.04
CA GLU A 346 -21.78 -8.33 3.47
C GLU A 346 -22.99 -7.46 3.81
N ILE A 347 -23.14 -6.29 3.19
CA ILE A 347 -24.32 -5.43 3.32
C ILE A 347 -25.58 -6.22 2.93
N THR A 348 -25.55 -6.92 1.79
CA THR A 348 -26.68 -7.74 1.33
C THR A 348 -27.00 -8.85 2.33
N ARG A 349 -25.98 -9.52 2.90
CA ARG A 349 -26.16 -10.57 3.91
C ARG A 349 -26.81 -10.00 5.17
N LEU A 350 -26.31 -8.88 5.68
CA LEU A 350 -26.82 -8.22 6.87
C LEU A 350 -28.26 -7.72 6.68
N GLU A 351 -28.60 -7.19 5.50
CA GLU A 351 -29.98 -6.80 5.17
C GLU A 351 -30.94 -8.00 5.19
N GLN A 352 -30.51 -9.13 4.61
CA GLN A 352 -31.31 -10.35 4.63
C GLN A 352 -31.56 -10.85 6.05
N MET A 353 -30.54 -10.83 6.91
CA MET A 353 -30.66 -11.19 8.32
C MET A 353 -31.65 -10.26 9.05
N LYS A 354 -31.51 -8.94 8.90
CA LYS A 354 -32.43 -7.97 9.51
C LYS A 354 -33.89 -8.16 9.04
N ARG A 355 -34.10 -8.37 7.74
CA ARG A 355 -35.45 -8.63 7.17
C ARG A 355 -36.05 -9.95 7.68
N ALA A 356 -35.22 -10.97 7.89
CA ALA A 356 -35.63 -12.26 8.44
C ALA A 356 -35.82 -12.23 9.97
N GLY A 357 -35.47 -11.13 10.65
CA GLY A 357 -35.49 -11.06 12.12
C GLY A 357 -34.40 -11.92 12.76
N THR A 358 -33.35 -12.26 12.01
CA THR A 358 -32.18 -13.01 12.53
C THR A 358 -31.26 -12.03 13.25
N PRO A 359 -30.84 -12.31 14.50
CA PRO A 359 -29.91 -11.44 15.21
C PRO A 359 -28.59 -11.34 14.47
N ILE A 360 -28.03 -10.12 14.40
CA ILE A 360 -26.68 -9.88 13.95
C ILE A 360 -25.79 -9.88 15.17
N GLU A 361 -24.74 -10.69 15.14
CA GLU A 361 -23.73 -10.74 16.19
C GLU A 361 -22.46 -10.06 15.74
N GLN A 362 -21.66 -9.57 16.67
CA GLN A 362 -20.35 -9.01 16.36
C GLN A 362 -19.40 -10.16 16.00
N GLU A 363 -18.93 -10.17 14.77
CA GLU A 363 -18.08 -11.24 14.23
C GLU A 363 -16.98 -10.67 13.34
N THR A 364 -15.90 -11.43 13.16
CA THR A 364 -14.87 -11.18 12.16
C THR A 364 -15.01 -12.22 11.05
N ARG A 365 -15.04 -11.76 9.82
CA ARG A 365 -15.21 -12.58 8.61
C ARG A 365 -14.04 -12.41 7.66
N LEU A 366 -13.69 -13.46 6.92
CA LEU A 366 -12.68 -13.46 5.87
C LEU A 366 -13.36 -13.37 4.51
N TRP A 367 -12.89 -12.45 3.66
CA TRP A 367 -13.26 -12.45 2.25
C TRP A 367 -12.54 -13.57 1.50
N ASP A 368 -13.28 -14.38 0.77
CA ASP A 368 -12.75 -15.38 -0.18
C ASP A 368 -13.04 -14.92 -1.60
N ASP A 369 -11.98 -14.50 -2.30
CA ASP A 369 -12.11 -13.97 -3.66
C ASP A 369 -12.47 -15.05 -4.68
N SER A 370 -12.21 -16.33 -4.39
CA SER A 370 -12.56 -17.45 -5.27
C SER A 370 -14.05 -17.76 -5.25
N SER A 371 -14.67 -17.78 -4.08
CA SER A 371 -16.11 -18.02 -3.91
C SER A 371 -16.95 -16.74 -3.95
N GLN A 372 -16.31 -15.55 -3.89
CA GLN A 372 -16.96 -14.23 -3.80
C GLN A 372 -17.92 -14.12 -2.62
N LYS A 373 -17.48 -14.64 -1.45
CA LYS A 373 -18.26 -14.67 -0.20
C LYS A 373 -17.38 -14.37 1.00
N THR A 374 -18.01 -13.95 2.10
CA THR A 374 -17.37 -13.89 3.40
C THR A 374 -17.59 -15.20 4.17
N ALA A 375 -16.57 -15.67 4.89
CA ALA A 375 -16.65 -16.83 5.80
C ALA A 375 -16.38 -16.41 7.24
N LEU A 376 -17.06 -16.99 8.21
CA LEU A 376 -16.82 -16.71 9.63
C LEU A 376 -15.38 -17.11 10.00
N MET A 377 -14.64 -16.20 10.62
CA MET A 377 -13.30 -16.44 11.15
C MET A 377 -13.34 -16.65 12.67
N ARG A 378 -14.00 -15.75 13.39
CA ARG A 378 -14.17 -15.80 14.84
C ARG A 378 -15.41 -15.04 15.30
N SER A 379 -15.97 -15.43 16.44
CA SER A 379 -17.05 -14.72 17.12
C SER A 379 -16.52 -13.73 18.17
N LYS A 380 -17.41 -12.92 18.75
CA LYS A 380 -17.09 -11.98 19.83
C LYS A 380 -16.54 -12.65 21.09
N GLU A 381 -16.97 -13.87 21.40
CA GLU A 381 -16.53 -14.63 22.58
C GLU A 381 -15.04 -15.00 22.54
N GLU A 382 -14.45 -15.02 21.32
CA GLU A 382 -13.02 -15.27 21.07
C GLU A 382 -12.21 -13.95 20.92
N SER A 383 -12.81 -12.80 21.25
CA SER A 383 -12.14 -11.50 21.20
C SER A 383 -11.01 -11.42 22.22
N HIS A 384 -9.80 -11.15 21.78
CA HIS A 384 -8.64 -10.99 22.65
C HIS A 384 -8.72 -9.68 23.43
N ASP A 385 -8.57 -9.75 24.75
CA ASP A 385 -8.21 -8.60 25.58
C ASP A 385 -6.70 -8.36 25.42
N TYR A 386 -6.32 -7.32 24.68
CA TYR A 386 -4.93 -7.01 24.38
C TYR A 386 -4.15 -6.44 25.57
N ARG A 387 -4.80 -6.05 26.66
CA ARG A 387 -4.17 -5.53 27.88
C ARG A 387 -3.07 -4.52 27.56
N TYR A 388 -3.42 -3.46 26.84
CA TYR A 388 -2.47 -2.40 26.50
C TYR A 388 -1.87 -1.78 27.76
N PHE A 389 -0.56 -1.55 27.70
CA PHE A 389 0.16 -0.73 28.68
C PHE A 389 1.35 -0.05 27.99
N PRO A 390 1.83 1.12 28.48
CA PRO A 390 2.99 1.79 27.92
C PRO A 390 4.20 0.88 27.87
N ASP A 391 4.92 0.89 26.73
CA ASP A 391 6.13 0.08 26.59
C ASP A 391 7.22 0.63 27.51
N PRO A 392 7.76 -0.15 28.47
CA PRO A 392 8.74 0.33 29.44
C PRO A 392 10.12 0.59 28.83
N ASP A 393 10.39 0.03 27.64
CA ASP A 393 11.67 0.17 26.95
C ASP A 393 11.71 1.38 26.01
N LEU A 394 10.55 2.04 25.78
CA LEU A 394 10.41 3.21 24.93
C LEU A 394 9.92 4.41 25.73
N LEU A 395 10.70 5.47 25.72
CA LEU A 395 10.32 6.74 26.33
C LEU A 395 9.22 7.45 25.52
N PRO A 396 8.50 8.41 26.10
CA PRO A 396 7.59 9.26 25.32
C PRO A 396 8.30 9.90 24.13
N LEU A 397 7.66 9.84 22.96
CA LEU A 397 8.15 10.52 21.78
C LEU A 397 7.70 11.98 21.81
N HIS A 398 8.67 12.91 21.73
CA HIS A 398 8.42 14.33 21.61
C HIS A 398 8.68 14.80 20.17
N VAL A 399 7.63 15.34 19.54
CA VAL A 399 7.69 15.90 18.19
C VAL A 399 7.70 17.43 18.31
N THR A 400 8.83 18.05 17.99
CA THR A 400 8.95 19.52 18.11
C THR A 400 8.26 20.24 16.98
N GLY A 401 7.81 21.48 17.21
CA GLY A 401 7.24 22.34 16.16
C GLY A 401 8.19 22.55 14.97
N GLU A 402 9.50 22.66 15.22
CA GLU A 402 10.51 22.76 14.15
C GLU A 402 10.54 21.52 13.27
N TRP A 403 10.42 20.33 13.87
CA TRP A 403 10.35 19.08 13.10
C TRP A 403 9.09 19.04 12.23
N ILE A 404 7.93 19.39 12.80
CA ILE A 404 6.65 19.46 12.06
C ILE A 404 6.77 20.42 10.87
N GLU A 405 7.31 21.63 11.08
CA GLU A 405 7.46 22.61 10.01
C GLU A 405 8.48 22.19 8.93
N SER A 406 9.55 21.51 9.31
CA SER A 406 10.51 20.97 8.36
C SER A 406 9.87 19.92 7.44
N VAL A 407 9.01 19.05 7.99
CA VAL A 407 8.27 18.05 7.22
C VAL A 407 7.19 18.72 6.35
N ARG A 408 6.49 19.72 6.89
CA ARG A 408 5.48 20.49 6.14
C ARG A 408 6.06 21.18 4.91
N ALA A 409 7.21 21.80 5.05
CA ALA A 409 7.89 22.49 3.94
C ALA A 409 8.33 21.53 2.81
N ALA A 410 8.48 20.24 3.11
CA ALA A 410 8.87 19.21 2.14
C ALA A 410 7.68 18.47 1.52
N LEU A 411 6.43 18.86 1.79
CA LEU A 411 5.25 18.22 1.20
C LEU A 411 5.16 18.51 -0.30
N PRO A 412 4.99 17.50 -1.16
CA PRO A 412 4.70 17.71 -2.57
C PRO A 412 3.24 18.17 -2.76
N PRO A 413 2.87 18.69 -3.94
CA PRO A 413 1.47 18.93 -4.28
C PRO A 413 0.61 17.67 -4.13
N MET A 414 -0.54 17.79 -3.46
CA MET A 414 -1.41 16.66 -3.20
C MET A 414 -2.15 16.19 -4.47
N PRO A 415 -2.58 14.90 -4.52
CA PRO A 415 -3.22 14.32 -5.70
C PRO A 415 -4.40 15.14 -6.24
N LEU A 416 -5.29 15.60 -5.36
CA LEU A 416 -6.45 16.40 -5.77
C LEU A 416 -6.07 17.80 -6.26
N GLU A 417 -5.05 18.43 -5.68
CA GLU A 417 -4.51 19.71 -6.16
C GLU A 417 -3.91 19.55 -7.55
N ARG A 418 -3.18 18.45 -7.78
CA ARG A 418 -2.62 18.10 -9.11
C ARG A 418 -3.73 17.90 -10.13
N LYS A 419 -4.80 17.13 -9.82
CA LYS A 419 -5.97 16.96 -10.68
C LYS A 419 -6.53 18.32 -11.11
N ASN A 420 -6.86 19.18 -10.14
CA ASN A 420 -7.44 20.51 -10.39
C ASN A 420 -6.49 21.41 -11.21
N ARG A 421 -5.19 21.33 -10.95
CA ARG A 421 -4.16 22.06 -11.73
C ARG A 421 -4.16 21.59 -13.18
N TYR A 422 -4.14 20.29 -13.45
CA TYR A 422 -4.08 19.75 -14.80
C TYR A 422 -5.33 20.03 -15.63
N GLU A 423 -6.51 19.99 -15.01
CA GLU A 423 -7.77 20.43 -15.65
C GLU A 423 -7.71 21.89 -16.07
N ARG A 424 -7.18 22.77 -15.21
CA ARG A 424 -7.10 24.21 -15.46
C ARG A 424 -6.00 24.59 -16.45
N GLU A 425 -4.78 24.06 -16.28
CA GLU A 425 -3.59 24.49 -17.02
C GLU A 425 -3.46 23.79 -18.38
N PHE A 426 -3.80 22.51 -18.45
CA PHE A 426 -3.65 21.69 -19.66
C PHE A 426 -4.98 21.38 -20.35
N SER A 427 -6.10 21.85 -19.80
CA SER A 427 -7.46 21.55 -20.29
C SER A 427 -7.72 20.03 -20.43
N PHE A 428 -7.20 19.25 -19.50
CA PHE A 428 -7.49 17.81 -19.45
C PHE A 428 -8.93 17.60 -19.00
N ASN A 429 -9.56 16.56 -19.53
CA ASN A 429 -10.84 16.12 -19.01
C ASN A 429 -10.67 15.40 -17.66
N GLU A 430 -11.78 15.19 -16.95
CA GLU A 430 -11.80 14.59 -15.63
C GLU A 430 -11.08 13.22 -15.57
N SER A 431 -11.30 12.37 -16.58
CA SER A 431 -10.67 11.03 -16.64
C SER A 431 -9.17 11.10 -16.83
N GLU A 432 -8.69 12.00 -17.71
CA GLU A 432 -7.27 12.23 -17.95
C GLU A 432 -6.58 12.78 -16.70
N ALA A 433 -7.15 13.82 -16.08
CA ALA A 433 -6.60 14.42 -14.87
C ALA A 433 -6.61 13.45 -13.68
N ARG A 434 -7.68 12.62 -13.58
CA ARG A 434 -7.78 11.56 -12.58
C ARG A 434 -6.69 10.49 -12.74
N LEU A 435 -6.33 10.12 -13.98
CA LEU A 435 -5.27 9.14 -14.23
C LEU A 435 -3.93 9.59 -13.65
N PHE A 436 -3.58 10.86 -13.80
CA PHE A 436 -2.39 11.45 -13.18
C PHE A 436 -2.52 11.62 -11.66
N MET A 437 -3.73 11.86 -11.16
CA MET A 437 -4.01 11.96 -9.73
C MET A 437 -3.67 10.65 -9.00
N VAL A 438 -4.15 9.52 -9.54
CA VAL A 438 -4.01 8.21 -8.89
C VAL A 438 -2.68 7.50 -9.18
N ASN A 439 -1.91 7.98 -10.17
CA ASN A 439 -0.61 7.43 -10.55
C ASN A 439 0.48 8.52 -10.50
N PRO A 440 1.08 8.75 -9.34
CA PRO A 440 2.11 9.79 -9.18
C PRO A 440 3.33 9.60 -10.09
N GLY A 441 3.70 8.37 -10.43
CA GLY A 441 4.78 8.07 -11.36
C GLY A 441 4.53 8.63 -12.75
N TYR A 442 3.29 8.51 -13.24
CA TYR A 442 2.90 9.10 -14.54
C TYR A 442 2.95 10.63 -14.50
N ALA A 443 2.51 11.22 -13.39
CA ALA A 443 2.58 12.67 -13.21
C ALA A 443 4.02 13.17 -13.19
N ALA A 444 4.90 12.50 -12.45
CA ALA A 444 6.32 12.85 -12.37
C ALA A 444 7.01 12.72 -13.73
N PHE A 445 6.72 11.66 -14.49
CA PHE A 445 7.23 11.48 -15.85
C PHE A 445 6.73 12.59 -16.79
N PHE A 446 5.42 12.88 -16.75
CA PHE A 446 4.80 13.92 -17.56
C PHE A 446 5.39 15.31 -17.27
N GLU A 447 5.51 15.69 -16.00
CA GLU A 447 6.07 16.99 -15.59
C GLU A 447 7.54 17.14 -16.01
N LYS A 448 8.37 16.09 -15.87
CA LYS A 448 9.74 16.09 -16.36
C LYS A 448 9.84 16.19 -17.89
N CYS A 449 8.92 15.55 -18.62
CA CYS A 449 8.87 15.73 -20.07
C CYS A 449 8.53 17.18 -20.45
N LEU A 450 7.63 17.84 -19.71
CA LEU A 450 7.24 19.23 -19.96
C LEU A 450 8.39 20.24 -19.79
N GLU A 451 9.42 19.92 -19.00
CA GLU A 451 10.62 20.75 -18.89
C GLU A 451 11.37 20.88 -20.24
N HIS A 452 11.17 19.91 -21.15
CA HIS A 452 11.85 19.81 -22.43
C HIS A 452 10.92 19.91 -23.65
N TYR A 453 9.60 19.76 -23.46
CA TYR A 453 8.62 19.69 -24.54
C TYR A 453 7.34 20.47 -24.21
N GLY A 454 7.08 21.54 -24.96
CA GLY A 454 6.03 22.52 -24.60
C GLY A 454 4.58 22.13 -24.92
N ASN A 455 4.31 21.04 -25.67
CA ASN A 455 2.95 20.66 -26.05
C ASN A 455 2.37 19.58 -25.11
N ALA A 456 1.81 20.04 -23.99
CA ALA A 456 1.22 19.17 -22.95
C ALA A 456 0.15 18.22 -23.48
N ARG A 457 -0.70 18.67 -24.41
CA ARG A 457 -1.79 17.82 -24.96
C ARG A 457 -1.22 16.68 -25.81
N ASN A 458 -0.28 16.97 -26.72
CA ASN A 458 0.34 15.93 -27.53
C ASN A 458 1.14 14.94 -26.67
N LEU A 459 1.89 15.44 -25.69
CA LEU A 459 2.60 14.62 -24.71
C LEU A 459 1.65 13.66 -23.99
N ALA A 460 0.52 14.15 -23.44
CA ALA A 460 -0.46 13.32 -22.76
C ALA A 460 -1.08 12.27 -23.70
N ASN A 461 -1.40 12.63 -24.94
CA ASN A 461 -1.96 11.69 -25.93
C ASN A 461 -0.99 10.54 -26.18
N TRP A 462 0.30 10.80 -26.39
CA TRP A 462 1.31 9.76 -26.58
C TRP A 462 1.55 8.92 -25.34
N LEU A 463 1.56 9.57 -24.16
CA LEU A 463 1.67 8.88 -22.89
C LEU A 463 0.51 7.88 -22.72
N PHE A 464 -0.74 8.33 -22.88
CA PHE A 464 -1.93 7.49 -22.67
C PHE A 464 -2.09 6.40 -23.73
N SER A 465 -1.78 6.68 -25.01
CA SER A 465 -2.02 5.72 -26.08
C SER A 465 -0.90 4.70 -26.26
N GLU A 466 0.34 5.05 -25.93
CA GLU A 466 1.51 4.23 -26.26
C GLU A 466 2.30 3.76 -25.03
N LEU A 467 2.58 4.65 -24.05
CA LEU A 467 3.36 4.24 -22.88
C LEU A 467 2.54 3.44 -21.89
N LEU A 468 1.30 3.87 -21.59
CA LEU A 468 0.48 3.19 -20.59
C LEU A 468 -0.05 1.82 -21.04
N SER A 469 0.05 1.48 -22.32
CA SER A 469 -0.21 0.11 -22.78
C SER A 469 0.81 -0.92 -22.25
N HIS A 470 1.90 -0.43 -21.65
CA HIS A 470 2.97 -1.21 -21.00
C HIS A 470 3.00 -0.94 -19.49
N GLU A 471 1.85 -0.82 -18.86
CA GLU A 471 1.63 -0.38 -17.46
C GLU A 471 2.40 -1.21 -16.43
N ASP A 472 2.52 -2.53 -16.64
CA ASP A 472 3.23 -3.45 -15.75
C ASP A 472 4.74 -3.18 -15.65
N ASP A 473 5.30 -2.45 -16.62
CA ASP A 473 6.73 -2.16 -16.73
C ASP A 473 7.05 -0.65 -16.67
N PHE A 474 6.07 0.24 -16.34
CA PHE A 474 6.26 1.70 -16.40
C PHE A 474 7.49 2.18 -15.62
N ASP A 475 7.72 1.67 -14.43
CA ASP A 475 8.88 2.00 -13.59
C ASP A 475 10.19 1.39 -14.11
N ARG A 476 10.13 0.48 -15.07
CA ARG A 476 11.25 -0.20 -15.72
C ARG A 476 11.44 0.19 -17.17
N LEU A 477 10.73 1.25 -17.61
CA LEU A 477 10.86 1.74 -18.98
C LEU A 477 12.30 2.19 -19.25
N HIS A 478 12.90 1.66 -20.31
CA HIS A 478 14.17 2.14 -20.87
C HIS A 478 13.98 3.46 -21.65
N VAL A 479 12.93 4.22 -21.29
CA VAL A 479 12.55 5.49 -21.91
C VAL A 479 12.63 6.57 -20.84
N THR A 480 13.63 7.44 -20.93
CA THR A 480 13.72 8.59 -20.03
C THR A 480 12.77 9.72 -20.45
N PRO A 481 12.35 10.59 -19.54
CA PRO A 481 11.54 11.77 -19.90
C PRO A 481 12.20 12.65 -20.96
N GLU A 482 13.51 12.85 -20.88
CA GLU A 482 14.29 13.65 -21.85
C GLU A 482 14.29 13.00 -23.24
N ASP A 483 14.49 11.69 -23.32
CA ASP A 483 14.47 10.96 -24.59
C ASP A 483 13.09 10.95 -25.20
N PHE A 484 12.04 10.82 -24.36
CA PHE A 484 10.66 10.89 -24.82
C PHE A 484 10.28 12.28 -25.35
N ALA A 485 10.72 13.34 -24.67
CA ALA A 485 10.55 14.70 -25.14
C ALA A 485 11.23 14.93 -26.51
N LYS A 486 12.49 14.49 -26.68
CA LYS A 486 13.22 14.55 -27.95
C LYS A 486 12.54 13.74 -29.06
N PHE A 487 12.01 12.59 -28.71
CA PHE A 487 11.23 11.75 -29.63
C PHE A 487 9.99 12.48 -30.14
N LEU A 488 9.22 13.13 -29.26
CA LEU A 488 8.05 13.92 -29.65
C LEU A 488 8.41 15.13 -30.52
N MET A 489 9.54 15.82 -30.23
CA MET A 489 10.03 16.89 -31.07
C MET A 489 10.34 16.40 -32.49
N LYS A 490 10.91 15.21 -32.65
CA LYS A 490 11.18 14.63 -33.98
C LYS A 490 9.92 14.26 -34.74
N ILE A 491 8.85 13.92 -34.04
CA ILE A 491 7.52 13.70 -34.65
C ILE A 491 6.92 15.04 -35.08
N ASP A 492 6.97 16.06 -34.23
CA ASP A 492 6.41 17.38 -34.53
C ASP A 492 7.19 18.10 -35.68
N SER A 493 8.51 17.90 -35.77
CA SER A 493 9.32 18.41 -36.89
C SER A 493 9.09 17.65 -38.21
N GLY A 494 8.39 16.47 -38.14
CA GLY A 494 8.21 15.63 -39.31
C GLY A 494 9.42 14.79 -39.70
N GLU A 495 10.46 14.74 -38.88
CA GLU A 495 11.60 13.82 -39.06
C GLU A 495 11.17 12.36 -38.95
N ILE A 496 10.18 12.08 -38.07
CA ILE A 496 9.61 10.76 -37.83
C ILE A 496 8.09 10.87 -38.00
N SER A 497 7.50 9.99 -38.78
CA SER A 497 6.01 9.90 -38.85
C SER A 497 5.42 9.28 -37.58
N GLY A 498 4.18 9.62 -37.24
CA GLY A 498 3.49 9.01 -36.09
C GLY A 498 3.46 7.48 -36.12
N ARG A 499 3.35 6.86 -37.32
CA ARG A 499 3.43 5.40 -37.48
C ARG A 499 4.81 4.85 -37.13
N GLN A 500 5.86 5.50 -37.65
CA GLN A 500 7.24 5.11 -37.33
C GLN A 500 7.51 5.30 -35.83
N GLY A 501 6.98 6.37 -35.23
CA GLY A 501 7.08 6.62 -33.79
C GLY A 501 6.52 5.48 -32.95
N LYS A 502 5.33 4.96 -33.30
CA LYS A 502 4.74 3.78 -32.63
C LYS A 502 5.61 2.52 -32.78
N ASP A 503 6.18 2.29 -33.97
CA ASP A 503 7.05 1.14 -34.21
C ASP A 503 8.39 1.28 -33.45
N ILE A 504 8.92 2.50 -33.29
CA ILE A 504 10.13 2.81 -32.50
C ILE A 504 9.88 2.51 -31.03
N LEU A 505 8.78 3.01 -30.45
CA LEU A 505 8.43 2.74 -29.05
C LEU A 505 8.22 1.25 -28.81
N ARG A 506 7.49 0.56 -29.69
CA ARG A 506 7.28 -0.88 -29.57
C ARG A 506 8.58 -1.68 -29.54
N ARG A 507 9.57 -1.29 -30.35
CA ARG A 507 10.93 -1.89 -30.33
C ARG A 507 11.66 -1.56 -29.04
N ALA A 508 11.63 -0.30 -28.58
CA ALA A 508 12.26 0.10 -27.34
C ALA A 508 11.80 -0.78 -26.17
N PHE A 509 10.50 -1.10 -26.12
CA PHE A 509 9.95 -1.96 -25.09
C PHE A 509 10.29 -3.44 -25.29
N ALA A 510 10.12 -3.96 -26.52
CA ALA A 510 10.36 -5.38 -26.82
C ALA A 510 11.83 -5.78 -26.63
N ASP A 511 12.73 -4.95 -27.13
CA ASP A 511 14.18 -5.21 -27.14
C ASP A 511 14.87 -4.71 -25.85
N LYS A 512 14.15 -3.98 -24.96
CA LYS A 512 14.67 -3.32 -23.77
C LYS A 512 15.88 -2.41 -24.05
N VAL A 513 15.81 -1.69 -25.17
CA VAL A 513 16.87 -0.77 -25.63
C VAL A 513 16.44 0.67 -25.34
N ALA A 514 17.40 1.49 -24.92
CA ALA A 514 17.15 2.90 -24.64
C ALA A 514 16.64 3.64 -25.91
N LEU A 515 15.63 4.50 -25.75
CA LEU A 515 14.98 5.20 -26.86
C LEU A 515 15.97 6.03 -27.69
N HIS A 516 16.94 6.70 -27.04
CA HIS A 516 17.95 7.51 -27.72
C HIS A 516 18.87 6.68 -28.65
N GLU A 517 19.13 5.40 -28.31
CA GLU A 517 19.93 4.53 -29.18
C GLU A 517 19.19 4.19 -30.47
N ILE A 518 17.87 3.96 -30.38
CA ILE A 518 17.05 3.67 -31.56
C ILE A 518 16.91 4.93 -32.42
N LEU A 519 16.70 6.10 -31.79
CA LEU A 519 16.59 7.38 -32.48
C LEU A 519 17.88 7.83 -33.18
N GLY A 520 19.03 7.37 -32.70
CA GLY A 520 20.34 7.67 -33.30
C GLY A 520 20.66 6.86 -34.57
N ARG A 521 19.87 5.87 -34.92
CA ARG A 521 20.07 5.06 -36.13
C ARG A 521 19.51 5.80 -37.35
N GLU A 522 20.32 6.03 -38.38
CA GLU A 522 19.97 6.77 -39.63
C GLU A 522 18.77 6.18 -40.40
N ASP A 523 18.40 4.92 -40.12
CA ASP A 523 17.33 4.21 -40.84
C ASP A 523 15.91 4.75 -40.61
N HIS A 524 15.73 5.68 -39.68
CA HIS A 524 14.41 6.21 -39.29
C HIS A 524 14.09 7.59 -39.86
N ALA A 525 15.06 8.25 -40.54
CA ALA A 525 14.84 9.57 -41.08
C ALA A 525 13.74 9.57 -42.16
N GLN A 526 12.77 10.46 -42.02
CA GLN A 526 11.70 10.66 -42.96
C GLN A 526 12.24 11.38 -44.19
N ILE A 527 11.78 11.01 -45.39
CA ILE A 527 12.10 11.77 -46.63
C ILE A 527 11.27 13.06 -46.59
N THR A 528 11.90 14.15 -46.27
CA THR A 528 11.33 15.51 -46.26
C THR A 528 11.79 16.36 -47.45
N ASP A 529 12.73 15.84 -48.22
CA ASP A 529 13.18 16.49 -49.43
C ASP A 529 12.11 16.45 -50.51
N ARG A 530 11.62 17.64 -50.89
CA ARG A 530 10.55 17.82 -51.88
C ARG A 530 10.86 17.16 -53.21
N ALA A 531 12.12 17.21 -53.67
CA ALA A 531 12.52 16.66 -54.98
C ALA A 531 12.41 15.11 -54.99
N SER A 532 12.81 14.47 -53.91
CA SER A 532 12.67 13.03 -53.74
C SER A 532 11.20 12.58 -53.67
N ILE A 533 10.34 13.36 -52.99
CA ILE A 533 8.90 13.10 -52.93
C ILE A 533 8.25 13.34 -54.30
N GLU A 534 8.60 14.41 -55.01
CA GLU A 534 8.09 14.66 -56.35
C GLU A 534 8.42 13.52 -57.32
N LYS A 535 9.61 12.97 -57.26
CA LYS A 535 10.01 11.79 -58.05
C LYS A 535 9.19 10.53 -57.72
N ALA A 536 8.95 10.29 -56.43
CA ALA A 536 8.10 9.16 -56.00
C ALA A 536 6.65 9.36 -56.42
N VAL A 537 6.11 10.55 -56.32
CA VAL A 537 4.77 10.93 -56.79
C VAL A 537 4.64 10.75 -58.29
N ASP A 538 5.61 11.22 -59.09
CA ASP A 538 5.59 11.02 -60.56
C ASP A 538 5.56 9.54 -60.94
N THR A 539 6.35 8.73 -60.24
CA THR A 539 6.38 7.27 -60.47
C THR A 539 5.00 6.64 -60.19
N VAL A 540 4.35 7.07 -59.12
CA VAL A 540 3.00 6.54 -58.72
C VAL A 540 1.92 7.06 -59.69
N ILE A 541 1.94 8.32 -60.09
CA ILE A 541 1.01 8.88 -61.08
C ILE A 541 1.11 8.11 -62.38
N ALA A 542 2.33 7.83 -62.85
CA ALA A 542 2.57 7.06 -64.05
C ALA A 542 2.07 5.59 -63.95
N ALA A 543 2.22 4.99 -62.78
CA ALA A 543 1.80 3.61 -62.53
C ALA A 543 0.26 3.42 -62.33
N HIS A 544 -0.47 4.50 -62.02
CA HIS A 544 -1.89 4.46 -61.68
C HIS A 544 -2.76 5.41 -62.55
N PRO A 545 -2.70 5.34 -63.89
CA PRO A 545 -3.39 6.30 -64.76
C PRO A 545 -4.93 6.27 -64.61
N GLY A 546 -5.52 5.15 -64.25
CA GLY A 546 -6.97 5.02 -64.02
C GLY A 546 -7.44 5.83 -62.83
N GLN A 547 -6.71 5.74 -61.70
CA GLN A 547 -7.03 6.46 -60.47
C GLN A 547 -6.77 7.97 -60.62
N VAL A 548 -5.75 8.34 -61.39
CA VAL A 548 -5.48 9.75 -61.73
C VAL A 548 -6.63 10.33 -62.55
N ALA A 549 -7.16 9.59 -63.55
CA ALA A 549 -8.34 10.00 -64.33
C ALA A 549 -9.60 10.13 -63.46
N GLU A 550 -9.80 9.20 -62.54
CA GLU A 550 -10.92 9.27 -61.58
C GLU A 550 -10.84 10.51 -60.69
N TYR A 551 -9.66 10.82 -60.15
CA TYR A 551 -9.46 12.04 -59.37
C TYR A 551 -9.77 13.32 -60.19
N ARG A 552 -9.25 13.40 -61.39
CA ARG A 552 -9.51 14.50 -62.31
C ARG A 552 -10.96 14.64 -62.75
N SER A 553 -11.73 13.55 -62.70
CA SER A 553 -13.18 13.54 -62.92
C SER A 553 -14.00 14.00 -61.70
N GLY A 554 -13.37 14.39 -60.60
CA GLY A 554 -13.99 14.92 -59.40
C GLY A 554 -14.17 13.92 -58.23
N LYS A 555 -13.69 12.66 -58.38
CA LYS A 555 -13.73 11.67 -57.28
C LYS A 555 -12.58 11.87 -56.28
N THR A 556 -12.66 12.87 -55.44
CA THR A 556 -11.58 13.27 -54.52
C THR A 556 -11.15 12.18 -53.54
N ARG A 557 -12.01 11.19 -53.22
CA ARG A 557 -11.69 10.06 -52.33
C ARG A 557 -10.51 9.18 -52.84
N VAL A 558 -10.23 9.19 -54.11
CA VAL A 558 -9.12 8.44 -54.70
C VAL A 558 -7.73 9.01 -54.31
N LEU A 559 -7.69 10.26 -53.84
CA LEU A 559 -6.45 10.85 -53.35
C LEU A 559 -5.80 10.04 -52.21
N GLY A 560 -6.62 9.52 -51.28
CA GLY A 560 -6.13 8.67 -50.18
C GLY A 560 -5.48 7.35 -50.68
N TYR A 561 -5.99 6.76 -51.78
CA TYR A 561 -5.36 5.61 -52.39
C TYR A 561 -3.99 5.96 -52.99
N LEU A 562 -3.88 7.07 -53.71
CA LEU A 562 -2.61 7.54 -54.32
C LEU A 562 -1.58 7.91 -53.26
N VAL A 563 -1.99 8.57 -52.17
CA VAL A 563 -1.12 8.82 -50.99
C VAL A 563 -0.60 7.50 -50.46
N GLY A 564 -1.49 6.49 -50.25
CA GLY A 564 -1.10 5.16 -49.79
C GLY A 564 -0.11 4.46 -50.74
N ALA A 565 -0.26 4.63 -52.07
CA ALA A 565 0.65 4.08 -53.05
C ALA A 565 2.05 4.75 -53.00
N VAL A 566 2.14 6.09 -52.81
CA VAL A 566 3.41 6.80 -52.63
C VAL A 566 4.07 6.37 -51.33
N MET A 567 3.31 6.27 -50.25
CA MET A 567 3.82 5.79 -48.96
C MET A 567 4.39 4.35 -49.10
N LYS A 568 3.72 3.49 -49.83
CA LYS A 568 4.23 2.13 -50.10
C LYS A 568 5.49 2.13 -50.96
N ALA A 569 5.57 2.97 -51.98
CA ALA A 569 6.72 3.10 -52.86
C ALA A 569 7.97 3.65 -52.15
N THR A 570 7.78 4.48 -51.11
CA THR A 570 8.83 5.05 -50.27
C THR A 570 9.11 4.24 -49.01
N GLY A 571 8.57 3.06 -48.87
CA GLY A 571 8.73 2.20 -47.69
C GLY A 571 8.18 2.83 -46.38
N GLY A 572 7.21 3.76 -46.50
CA GLY A 572 6.65 4.49 -45.36
C GLY A 572 7.50 5.68 -44.89
N LYS A 573 8.59 5.98 -45.60
CA LYS A 573 9.56 7.02 -45.21
C LYS A 573 9.19 8.43 -45.69
N ALA A 574 8.28 8.62 -46.66
CA ALA A 574 7.89 9.95 -47.14
C ALA A 574 7.00 10.68 -46.11
N ASN A 575 7.12 12.00 -46.00
CA ASN A 575 6.25 12.84 -45.19
C ASN A 575 4.83 12.86 -45.79
N PRO A 576 3.79 12.33 -45.09
CA PRO A 576 2.42 12.21 -45.64
C PRO A 576 1.79 13.56 -45.99
N GLY A 577 2.10 14.62 -45.22
CA GLY A 577 1.62 15.98 -45.49
C GLY A 577 2.16 16.53 -46.78
N LEU A 578 3.48 16.40 -46.97
CA LEU A 578 4.16 16.86 -48.18
C LEU A 578 3.79 16.02 -49.41
N VAL A 579 3.60 14.69 -49.22
CA VAL A 579 3.07 13.79 -50.26
C VAL A 579 1.68 14.23 -50.74
N ASN A 580 0.81 14.58 -49.78
CA ASN A 580 -0.55 15.03 -50.08
C ASN A 580 -0.56 16.37 -50.83
N GLU A 581 0.32 17.31 -50.41
CA GLU A 581 0.49 18.58 -51.07
C GLU A 581 0.96 18.41 -52.50
N VAL A 582 2.08 17.69 -52.71
CA VAL A 582 2.68 17.45 -54.06
C VAL A 582 1.72 16.66 -54.95
N LEU A 583 1.04 15.62 -54.44
CA LEU A 583 0.03 14.93 -55.20
C LEU A 583 -1.12 15.84 -55.64
N THR A 584 -1.60 16.69 -54.73
CA THR A 584 -2.70 17.62 -55.01
C THR A 584 -2.30 18.64 -56.08
N GLU A 585 -1.06 19.14 -56.02
CA GLU A 585 -0.52 20.06 -57.02
C GLU A 585 -0.41 19.39 -58.42
N LYS A 586 0.22 18.22 -58.47
CA LYS A 586 0.44 17.50 -59.74
C LYS A 586 -0.83 16.89 -60.36
N LEU A 587 -1.85 16.63 -59.54
CA LEU A 587 -3.15 16.13 -60.05
C LEU A 587 -4.07 17.23 -60.57
N LYS A 588 -3.86 18.51 -60.13
CA LYS A 588 -4.62 19.67 -60.61
C LYS A 588 -4.11 20.20 -61.94
N GLY A 589 -2.84 19.95 -62.29
CA GLY A 589 -2.26 20.32 -63.58
C GLY A 589 -2.48 19.21 -64.58
#